data_0b578b5dd0f22c182b46db597115b638
#
_entry.id   0b578b5dd0f22c182b46db597115b638
#
_cell.length_a   1.000
_cell.length_b   1.000
_cell.length_c   1.000
_cell.angle_alpha   90.00
_cell.angle_beta   90.00
_cell.angle_gamma   90.00
#
_symmetry.space_group_name_H-M   'P 1'
#
loop_
_entity.id
_entity.type
_entity.pdbx_description
1 polymer ?
#
loop_
_entity_poly.entity_id
_entity_poly.type
_entity_poly.pdbx_seq_one_letter_code
_entity_poly.pdbx_strand_id
1 'polypeptide(L)'
;MVRTIVCKKDGCSGNEFHIVTEDNKLKLTCKDCSGVYYYDVGYYEFVMLSNCERCNNDTFKVFNNLEHQGLYAKCTKCGAPPEKIFIDDEGIQVTYEAKLLQDIKQIMNQIDQRICNLEIKVDGLEKGQELLEESLAYINRYMSEQN
;
A
#
# COMPACT_ATOMS: atom_id res chain seq x y z
N MET A 1 -0.43 -4.43 -22.03
CA MET A 1 -0.43 -3.39 -23.11
C MET A 1 -0.20 -2.02 -22.50
N VAL A 2 0.82 -1.30 -22.96
CA VAL A 2 1.17 0.03 -22.44
C VAL A 2 0.67 1.10 -23.40
N ARG A 3 -0.02 2.13 -22.88
CA ARG A 3 -0.51 3.27 -23.67
C ARG A 3 0.07 4.57 -23.11
N THR A 4 0.50 5.47 -24.00
CA THR A 4 0.89 6.83 -23.64
C THR A 4 -0.37 7.64 -23.31
N ILE A 5 -0.32 8.40 -22.23
CA ILE A 5 -1.39 9.35 -21.90
C ILE A 5 -1.23 10.57 -22.81
N VAL A 6 -2.33 10.96 -23.42
CA VAL A 6 -2.44 12.15 -24.28
C VAL A 6 -3.46 13.10 -23.63
N CYS A 7 -3.27 14.38 -23.82
CA CYS A 7 -4.20 15.40 -23.35
C CYS A 7 -5.62 15.16 -23.90
N LYS A 8 -6.63 15.23 -23.01
CA LYS A 8 -8.05 14.98 -23.36
C LYS A 8 -8.81 16.26 -23.70
N LYS A 9 -8.15 17.42 -23.67
CA LYS A 9 -8.79 18.69 -24.01
C LYS A 9 -8.98 18.78 -25.50
N ASP A 10 -10.19 19.15 -25.95
CA ASP A 10 -10.52 19.31 -27.36
C ASP A 10 -9.52 20.24 -28.07
N GLY A 11 -9.00 19.78 -29.19
CA GLY A 11 -8.00 20.50 -29.98
C GLY A 11 -6.56 20.42 -29.47
N CYS A 12 -6.29 19.64 -28.40
CA CYS A 12 -4.95 19.43 -27.89
C CYS A 12 -4.54 17.96 -28.02
N SER A 13 -3.38 17.70 -28.63
CA SER A 13 -2.76 16.39 -28.75
C SER A 13 -1.48 16.24 -27.92
N GLY A 14 -1.26 17.14 -26.95
CA GLY A 14 -0.08 17.14 -26.10
C GLY A 14 0.09 15.84 -25.32
N ASN A 15 1.34 15.37 -25.18
CA ASN A 15 1.70 14.18 -24.44
C ASN A 15 2.84 14.41 -23.44
N GLU A 16 3.15 15.66 -23.17
CA GLU A 16 4.11 16.11 -22.16
C GLU A 16 3.38 16.81 -21.03
N PHE A 17 3.70 16.43 -19.79
CA PHE A 17 2.99 16.88 -18.61
C PHE A 17 3.96 17.32 -17.52
N HIS A 18 3.60 18.38 -16.79
CA HIS A 18 4.11 18.62 -15.45
C HIS A 18 3.36 17.69 -14.49
N ILE A 19 4.10 17.06 -13.60
CA ILE A 19 3.55 16.07 -12.64
C ILE A 19 3.70 16.61 -11.22
N VAL A 20 2.64 16.45 -10.42
CA VAL A 20 2.64 16.75 -8.97
C VAL A 20 1.74 15.73 -8.28
N THR A 21 2.10 15.28 -7.10
CA THR A 21 1.21 14.50 -6.24
C THR A 21 0.46 15.43 -5.29
N GLU A 22 -0.86 15.30 -5.25
CA GLU A 22 -1.77 16.10 -4.43
C GLU A 22 -2.90 15.19 -3.95
N ASP A 23 -3.13 15.11 -2.64
CA ASP A 23 -4.20 14.30 -2.00
C ASP A 23 -4.22 12.84 -2.49
N ASN A 24 -3.07 12.17 -2.49
CA ASN A 24 -2.89 10.78 -2.97
C ASN A 24 -3.26 10.58 -4.45
N LYS A 25 -3.34 11.64 -5.23
CA LYS A 25 -3.57 11.60 -6.67
C LYS A 25 -2.39 12.19 -7.42
N LEU A 26 -2.12 11.62 -8.58
CA LEU A 26 -1.19 12.20 -9.53
C LEU A 26 -1.92 13.25 -10.35
N LYS A 27 -1.53 14.51 -10.17
CA LYS A 27 -1.98 15.66 -10.97
C LYS A 27 -1.07 15.80 -12.17
N LEU A 28 -1.65 15.70 -13.35
CA LEU A 28 -0.98 15.94 -14.63
C LEU A 28 -1.45 17.27 -15.20
N THR A 29 -0.54 18.18 -15.44
CA THR A 29 -0.83 19.45 -16.13
C THR A 29 -0.20 19.41 -17.51
N CYS A 30 -1.01 19.47 -18.56
CA CYS A 30 -0.51 19.46 -19.93
C CYS A 30 0.34 20.69 -20.20
N LYS A 31 1.54 20.49 -20.75
CA LYS A 31 2.48 21.55 -21.09
C LYS A 31 1.92 22.52 -22.15
N ASP A 32 1.17 21.98 -23.14
CA ASP A 32 0.72 22.75 -24.31
C ASP A 32 -0.52 23.60 -24.05
N CYS A 33 -1.48 23.07 -23.24
CA CYS A 33 -2.77 23.73 -23.05
C CYS A 33 -3.14 23.97 -21.58
N SER A 34 -2.25 23.61 -20.63
CA SER A 34 -2.47 23.73 -19.18
C SER A 34 -3.72 22.96 -18.67
N GLY A 35 -4.25 22.01 -19.46
CA GLY A 35 -5.34 21.13 -19.02
C GLY A 35 -4.87 20.25 -17.87
N VAL A 36 -5.70 20.11 -16.82
CA VAL A 36 -5.37 19.36 -15.59
C VAL A 36 -6.16 18.08 -15.53
N TYR A 37 -5.49 16.99 -15.15
CA TYR A 37 -6.06 15.65 -14.99
C TYR A 37 -5.55 15.00 -13.70
N TYR A 38 -6.41 14.24 -13.04
CA TYR A 38 -6.07 13.51 -11.81
C TYR A 38 -6.20 12.01 -12.04
N TYR A 39 -5.22 11.27 -11.52
CA TYR A 39 -5.17 9.81 -11.57
C TYR A 39 -4.86 9.26 -10.18
N ASP A 40 -5.53 8.18 -9.80
CA ASP A 40 -5.18 7.44 -8.58
C ASP A 40 -3.84 6.74 -8.78
N VAL A 41 -2.95 6.83 -7.78
CA VAL A 41 -1.58 6.31 -7.88
C VAL A 41 -1.32 5.11 -6.98
N GLY A 42 -2.35 4.57 -6.35
CA GLY A 42 -2.27 3.32 -5.61
C GLY A 42 -2.26 3.47 -4.09
N TYR A 43 -1.83 2.39 -3.42
CA TYR A 43 -2.04 2.15 -2.00
C TYR A 43 -1.13 2.97 -1.06
N TYR A 44 0.05 3.37 -1.52
CA TYR A 44 1.01 4.08 -0.68
C TYR A 44 0.99 5.59 -0.94
N GLU A 45 0.97 6.34 0.13
CA GLU A 45 1.20 7.79 0.08
C GLU A 45 2.64 8.07 -0.30
N PHE A 46 2.83 8.73 -1.41
CA PHE A 46 4.14 9.18 -1.86
C PHE A 46 4.03 10.54 -2.53
N VAL A 47 5.09 11.30 -2.43
CA VAL A 47 5.27 12.55 -3.18
C VAL A 47 6.17 12.25 -4.36
N MET A 48 5.75 12.64 -5.56
CA MET A 48 6.58 12.54 -6.74
C MET A 48 7.24 13.89 -7.00
N LEU A 49 8.57 13.89 -7.16
CA LEU A 49 9.27 15.14 -7.46
C LEU A 49 8.81 15.69 -8.81
N SER A 50 8.48 16.99 -8.81
CA SER A 50 8.03 17.72 -10.01
C SER A 50 9.15 17.93 -11.03
N ASN A 51 10.41 17.83 -10.60
CA ASN A 51 11.58 17.97 -11.46
C ASN A 51 12.35 16.66 -11.50
N CYS A 52 12.96 16.37 -12.64
CA CYS A 52 13.82 15.22 -12.82
C CYS A 52 15.14 15.41 -12.03
N GLU A 53 15.45 14.52 -11.12
CA GLU A 53 16.68 14.54 -10.32
C GLU A 53 17.95 14.55 -11.19
N ARG A 54 17.94 13.81 -12.31
CA ARG A 54 19.12 13.68 -13.19
C ARG A 54 19.42 14.92 -14.04
N CYS A 55 18.40 15.64 -14.49
CA CYS A 55 18.60 16.70 -15.48
C CYS A 55 17.78 17.96 -15.20
N ASN A 56 17.12 18.01 -14.05
CA ASN A 56 16.27 19.12 -13.58
C ASN A 56 15.16 19.56 -14.58
N ASN A 57 14.78 18.66 -15.48
CA ASN A 57 13.68 18.91 -16.41
C ASN A 57 12.34 18.72 -15.68
N ASP A 58 11.37 19.54 -15.98
CA ASP A 58 10.07 19.63 -15.30
C ASP A 58 8.92 18.95 -16.07
N THR A 59 9.23 18.34 -17.22
CA THR A 59 8.22 17.69 -18.07
C THR A 59 8.47 16.21 -18.22
N PHE A 60 7.37 15.44 -18.22
CA PHE A 60 7.37 14.00 -18.26
C PHE A 60 6.35 13.47 -19.27
N LYS A 61 6.65 12.35 -19.89
CA LYS A 61 5.67 11.49 -20.58
C LYS A 61 5.12 10.47 -19.61
N VAL A 62 3.81 10.33 -19.57
CA VAL A 62 3.11 9.41 -18.66
C VAL A 62 2.50 8.27 -19.45
N PHE A 63 2.64 7.07 -18.92
CA PHE A 63 2.20 5.82 -19.52
C PHE A 63 1.27 5.09 -18.57
N ASN A 64 0.22 4.52 -19.14
CA ASN A 64 -0.69 3.64 -18.42
C ASN A 64 -0.44 2.19 -18.83
N ASN A 65 -0.10 1.33 -17.89
CA ASN A 65 -0.02 -0.11 -18.11
C ASN A 65 -1.35 -0.75 -17.73
N LEU A 66 -2.13 -1.12 -18.73
CA LEU A 66 -3.47 -1.69 -18.56
C LEU A 66 -3.47 -3.09 -17.92
N GLU A 67 -2.36 -3.83 -18.01
CA GLU A 67 -2.23 -5.18 -17.46
C GLU A 67 -1.97 -5.16 -15.94
N HIS A 68 -1.19 -4.20 -15.47
CA HIS A 68 -0.81 -4.05 -14.06
C HIS A 68 -1.50 -2.87 -13.37
N GLN A 69 -2.48 -2.23 -14.03
CA GLN A 69 -3.23 -1.07 -13.52
C GLN A 69 -2.34 0.02 -12.91
N GLY A 70 -1.15 0.22 -13.49
CA GLY A 70 -0.13 1.12 -12.96
C GLY A 70 0.19 2.26 -13.91
N LEU A 71 0.38 3.46 -13.35
CA LEU A 71 0.93 4.61 -14.05
C LEU A 71 2.45 4.70 -13.81
N TYR A 72 3.19 4.98 -14.87
CA TYR A 72 4.59 5.34 -14.75
C TYR A 72 4.93 6.51 -15.66
N ALA A 73 5.92 7.29 -15.26
CA ALA A 73 6.35 8.47 -16.00
C ALA A 73 7.83 8.36 -16.37
N LYS A 74 8.21 9.05 -17.44
CA LYS A 74 9.60 9.19 -17.86
C LYS A 74 9.88 10.64 -18.23
N CYS A 75 11.01 11.16 -17.77
CA CYS A 75 11.49 12.49 -18.14
C CYS A 75 11.63 12.60 -19.67
N THR A 76 11.11 13.68 -20.24
CA THR A 76 11.14 13.91 -21.69
C THR A 76 12.55 14.13 -22.21
N LYS A 77 13.49 14.61 -21.36
CA LYS A 77 14.87 14.95 -21.73
C LYS A 77 15.84 13.78 -21.57
N CYS A 78 15.83 13.07 -20.44
CA CYS A 78 16.82 12.01 -20.13
C CYS A 78 16.20 10.61 -20.01
N GLY A 79 14.88 10.48 -20.09
CA GLY A 79 14.19 9.19 -19.98
C GLY A 79 14.14 8.59 -18.58
N ALA A 80 14.76 9.21 -17.57
CA ALA A 80 14.73 8.73 -16.19
C ALA A 80 13.30 8.82 -15.61
N PRO A 81 12.89 7.89 -14.72
CA PRO A 81 11.65 8.05 -13.98
C PRO A 81 11.76 9.22 -12.99
N PRO A 82 10.62 9.86 -12.63
CA PRO A 82 10.61 10.80 -11.53
C PRO A 82 10.89 10.09 -10.22
N GLU A 83 11.61 10.74 -9.31
CA GLU A 83 11.84 10.19 -7.98
C GLU A 83 10.56 10.22 -7.16
N LYS A 84 10.30 9.13 -6.43
CA LYS A 84 9.21 9.01 -5.47
C LYS A 84 9.76 9.15 -4.06
N ILE A 85 9.18 10.06 -3.32
CA ILE A 85 9.49 10.28 -1.91
C ILE A 85 8.33 9.71 -1.10
N PHE A 86 8.65 8.85 -0.14
CA PHE A 86 7.69 8.30 0.82
C PHE A 86 7.79 9.08 2.13
N ILE A 87 6.65 9.25 2.79
CA ILE A 87 6.55 9.93 4.08
C ILE A 87 6.06 8.89 5.09
N ASP A 88 6.73 8.83 6.25
CA ASP A 88 6.28 7.98 7.35
C ASP A 88 5.12 8.63 8.14
N ASP A 89 4.64 7.90 9.15
CA ASP A 89 3.52 8.35 9.99
C ASP A 89 3.87 9.59 10.85
N GLU A 90 5.16 9.92 10.96
CA GLU A 90 5.68 11.10 11.67
C GLU A 90 5.90 12.31 10.73
N GLY A 91 5.65 12.13 9.44
CA GLY A 91 5.85 13.17 8.43
C GLY A 91 7.30 13.32 7.94
N ILE A 92 8.16 12.34 8.24
CA ILE A 92 9.57 12.33 7.84
C ILE A 92 9.72 11.64 6.49
N GLN A 93 10.55 12.22 5.63
CA GLN A 93 10.89 11.61 4.35
C GLN A 93 11.70 10.32 4.57
N VAL A 94 11.23 9.23 3.98
CA VAL A 94 11.87 7.91 4.04
C VAL A 94 12.06 7.32 2.64
N THR A 95 12.96 6.36 2.52
CA THR A 95 13.10 5.58 1.28
C THR A 95 11.95 4.57 1.16
N TYR A 96 11.70 4.07 -0.07
CA TYR A 96 10.70 3.02 -0.29
C TYR A 96 10.98 1.78 0.55
N GLU A 97 12.25 1.37 0.61
CA GLU A 97 12.68 0.21 1.38
C GLU A 97 12.44 0.40 2.88
N ALA A 98 12.69 1.61 3.41
CA ALA A 98 12.43 1.92 4.81
C ALA A 98 10.93 1.88 5.12
N LYS A 99 10.09 2.45 4.25
CA LYS A 99 8.61 2.39 4.40
C LYS A 99 8.11 0.95 4.35
N LEU A 100 8.58 0.16 3.40
CA LEU A 100 8.22 -1.26 3.28
C LEU A 100 8.62 -2.07 4.53
N LEU A 101 9.83 -1.84 5.06
CA LEU A 101 10.28 -2.49 6.30
C LEU A 101 9.44 -2.09 7.51
N GLN A 102 9.01 -0.84 7.60
CA GLN A 102 8.12 -0.37 8.65
C GLN A 102 6.76 -1.06 8.58
N ASP A 103 6.17 -1.14 7.38
CA ASP A 103 4.88 -1.81 7.16
C ASP A 103 4.97 -3.32 7.50
N ILE A 104 6.05 -3.99 7.08
CA ILE A 104 6.29 -5.39 7.42
C ILE A 104 6.39 -5.60 8.94
N LYS A 105 7.14 -4.76 9.65
CA LYS A 105 7.24 -4.81 11.12
C LYS A 105 5.88 -4.63 11.79
N GLN A 106 5.08 -3.70 11.31
CA GLN A 106 3.74 -3.47 11.85
C GLN A 106 2.83 -4.69 11.66
N ILE A 107 2.85 -5.31 10.46
CA ILE A 107 2.09 -6.53 10.17
C ILE A 107 2.58 -7.68 11.06
N MET A 108 3.89 -7.86 11.22
CA MET A 108 4.45 -8.89 12.10
C MET A 108 3.98 -8.73 13.53
N ASN A 109 4.04 -7.51 14.09
CA ASN A 109 3.55 -7.23 15.44
C ASN A 109 2.05 -7.55 15.59
N GLN A 110 1.23 -7.28 14.57
CA GLN A 110 -0.19 -7.63 14.60
C GLN A 110 -0.40 -9.16 14.57
N ILE A 111 0.41 -9.87 13.79
CA ILE A 111 0.37 -11.35 13.74
C ILE A 111 0.77 -11.93 15.09
N ASP A 112 1.86 -11.46 15.69
CA ASP A 112 2.33 -11.92 17.02
C ASP A 112 1.27 -11.70 18.10
N GLN A 113 0.60 -10.55 18.11
CA GLN A 113 -0.51 -10.29 19.02
C GLN A 113 -1.68 -11.27 18.81
N ARG A 114 -2.00 -11.58 17.56
CA ARG A 114 -3.07 -12.55 17.26
C ARG A 114 -2.69 -13.96 17.68
N ILE A 115 -1.44 -14.37 17.47
CA ILE A 115 -0.92 -15.67 17.92
C ILE A 115 -1.01 -15.76 19.43
N CYS A 116 -0.50 -14.78 20.18
CA CYS A 116 -0.58 -14.76 21.64
C CYS A 116 -2.03 -14.87 22.15
N ASN A 117 -2.97 -14.16 21.52
CA ASN A 117 -4.39 -14.26 21.87
C ASN A 117 -4.99 -15.64 21.57
N LEU A 118 -4.53 -16.32 20.51
CA LEU A 118 -4.95 -17.68 20.20
C LEU A 118 -4.38 -18.69 21.20
N GLU A 119 -3.12 -18.56 21.58
CA GLU A 119 -2.48 -19.40 22.62
C GLU A 119 -3.26 -19.33 23.92
N ILE A 120 -3.60 -18.12 24.41
CA ILE A 120 -4.42 -17.95 25.62
C ILE A 120 -5.77 -18.64 25.51
N LYS A 121 -6.40 -18.59 24.33
CA LYS A 121 -7.69 -19.27 24.10
C LYS A 121 -7.55 -20.78 24.09
N VAL A 122 -6.50 -21.30 23.46
CA VAL A 122 -6.21 -22.74 23.43
C VAL A 122 -5.96 -23.26 24.85
N ASP A 123 -5.12 -22.60 25.64
CA ASP A 123 -4.88 -22.95 27.04
C ASP A 123 -6.18 -22.94 27.87
N GLY A 124 -7.06 -21.98 27.61
CA GLY A 124 -8.37 -21.92 28.26
C GLY A 124 -9.29 -23.09 27.88
N LEU A 125 -9.25 -23.50 26.61
CA LEU A 125 -10.02 -24.66 26.14
C LEU A 125 -9.47 -25.99 26.71
N GLU A 126 -8.16 -26.16 26.76
CA GLU A 126 -7.52 -27.34 27.36
C GLU A 126 -7.90 -27.50 28.84
N LYS A 127 -7.80 -26.43 29.64
CA LYS A 127 -8.25 -26.44 31.03
C LYS A 127 -9.74 -26.70 31.18
N GLY A 128 -10.56 -26.15 30.28
CA GLY A 128 -11.99 -26.44 30.25
C GLY A 128 -12.29 -27.93 29.97
N GLN A 129 -11.54 -28.52 29.06
CA GLN A 129 -11.65 -29.96 28.75
C GLN A 129 -11.26 -30.83 29.95
N GLU A 130 -10.15 -30.53 30.61
CA GLU A 130 -9.71 -31.25 31.84
C GLU A 130 -10.79 -31.22 32.92
N LEU A 131 -11.38 -30.04 33.19
CA LEU A 131 -12.47 -29.91 34.16
C LEU A 131 -13.72 -30.73 33.79
N LEU A 132 -14.05 -30.80 32.49
CA LEU A 132 -15.16 -31.64 32.03
C LEU A 132 -14.88 -33.13 32.20
N GLU A 133 -13.67 -33.56 31.89
CA GLU A 133 -13.26 -34.97 32.07
C GLU A 133 -13.28 -35.38 33.54
N GLU A 134 -12.78 -34.55 34.46
CA GLU A 134 -12.86 -34.75 35.90
C GLU A 134 -14.31 -34.82 36.38
N SER A 135 -15.16 -33.93 35.91
CA SER A 135 -16.59 -33.88 36.26
C SER A 135 -17.33 -35.15 35.80
N LEU A 136 -17.04 -35.60 34.58
CA LEU A 136 -17.60 -36.83 34.03
C LEU A 136 -17.13 -38.07 34.83
N ALA A 137 -15.85 -38.13 35.17
CA ALA A 137 -15.32 -39.21 36.01
C ALA A 137 -15.99 -39.29 37.39
N TYR A 138 -16.23 -38.09 38.00
CA TYR A 138 -16.95 -38.00 39.26
C TYR A 138 -18.39 -38.50 39.16
N ILE A 139 -19.13 -38.06 38.15
CA ILE A 139 -20.53 -38.49 37.90
C ILE A 139 -20.59 -40.00 37.68
N ASN A 140 -19.71 -40.57 36.87
CA ASN A 140 -19.67 -42.02 36.61
C ASN A 140 -19.40 -42.84 37.88
N ARG A 141 -18.49 -42.35 38.75
CA ARG A 141 -18.23 -43.01 40.05
C ARG A 141 -19.47 -42.96 40.92
N TYR A 142 -20.12 -41.82 41.05
CA TYR A 142 -21.32 -41.64 41.86
C TYR A 142 -22.46 -42.55 41.39
N MET A 143 -22.68 -42.68 40.08
CA MET A 143 -23.70 -43.56 39.52
C MET A 143 -23.40 -45.05 39.71
N SER A 144 -22.11 -45.45 39.72
CA SER A 144 -21.73 -46.83 39.94
C SER A 144 -21.81 -47.26 41.42
N GLU A 145 -21.73 -46.32 42.37
CA GLU A 145 -21.89 -46.58 43.81
C GLU A 145 -23.35 -46.70 44.25
N GLN A 146 -24.31 -46.27 43.44
CA GLN A 146 -25.73 -46.33 43.73
C GLN A 146 -26.45 -47.59 43.16
N ASN A 147 -25.78 -48.40 42.35
CA ASN A 147 -26.25 -49.66 41.81
C ASN A 147 -25.60 -50.85 42.53
#